data_0dad51e523c358f98d298bb05d2b3751
#
_entry.id   0dad51e523c358f98d298bb05d2b3751
#
_cell.length_a   1.000
_cell.length_b   1.000
_cell.length_c   1.000
_cell.angle_alpha   90.00
_cell.angle_beta   90.00
_cell.angle_gamma   90.00
#
_symmetry.space_group_name_H-M   'P 1'
#
loop_
_entity.id
_entity.type
_entity.pdbx_description
1 polymer ?
#
loop_
_entity_poly.entity_id
_entity_poly.type
_entity_poly.pdbx_seq_one_letter_code
_entity_poly.pdbx_strand_id
1 'polypeptide(L)'
;MVGSIAAVLIFEVIKDRYFTPRNEFKKLRRKVNSTLSMFACYYTNQIDLARSNAEEIERYSSASKSMREMAVELMAFADDFQGKRCCGVPVSNVSEAAALLMRLSNSFFTPYNCPEMAENRDNDKTRNEIRELLGIDHQW
;
A
#
# COMPACT_ATOMS: atom_id res chain seq x y z
N MET A 1 -36.48 7.17 -28.44
CA MET A 1 -35.71 5.92 -28.25
C MET A 1 -34.19 6.12 -28.44
N VAL A 2 -33.72 6.87 -29.43
CA VAL A 2 -32.30 7.10 -29.67
C VAL A 2 -31.62 7.87 -28.50
N GLY A 3 -32.34 8.80 -27.84
CA GLY A 3 -31.80 9.58 -26.71
C GLY A 3 -31.53 8.78 -25.44
N SER A 4 -32.26 7.70 -25.16
CA SER A 4 -32.02 6.88 -23.97
C SER A 4 -30.82 5.94 -24.10
N ILE A 5 -30.52 5.46 -25.31
CA ILE A 5 -29.33 4.65 -25.60
C ILE A 5 -28.06 5.52 -25.48
N ALA A 6 -28.09 6.74 -26.02
CA ALA A 6 -26.99 7.70 -25.89
C ALA A 6 -26.70 8.06 -24.43
N ALA A 7 -27.77 8.26 -23.61
CA ALA A 7 -27.64 8.54 -22.19
C ALA A 7 -27.00 7.38 -21.41
N VAL A 8 -27.39 6.15 -21.73
CA VAL A 8 -26.78 4.93 -21.11
C VAL A 8 -25.32 4.80 -21.50
N LEU A 9 -24.97 5.00 -22.75
CA LEU A 9 -23.56 4.94 -23.21
C LEU A 9 -22.69 6.03 -22.55
N ILE A 10 -23.20 7.24 -22.43
CA ILE A 10 -22.53 8.35 -21.75
C ILE A 10 -22.35 8.01 -20.26
N PHE A 11 -23.37 7.48 -19.62
CA PHE A 11 -23.30 7.06 -18.22
C PHE A 11 -22.24 5.96 -17.99
N GLU A 12 -22.19 4.95 -18.86
CA GLU A 12 -21.18 3.89 -18.79
C GLU A 12 -19.77 4.45 -18.96
N VAL A 13 -19.55 5.35 -19.90
CA VAL A 13 -18.25 6.00 -20.10
C VAL A 13 -17.85 6.84 -18.90
N ILE A 14 -18.74 7.61 -18.32
CA ILE A 14 -18.48 8.41 -17.12
C ILE A 14 -18.20 7.50 -15.93
N LYS A 15 -18.97 6.44 -15.75
CA LYS A 15 -18.77 5.45 -14.71
C LYS A 15 -17.38 4.82 -14.79
N ASP A 16 -16.97 4.32 -15.96
CA ASP A 16 -15.70 3.64 -16.15
C ASP A 16 -14.49 4.57 -16.04
N ARG A 17 -14.61 5.80 -16.51
CA ARG A 17 -13.50 6.76 -16.48
C ARG A 17 -13.37 7.53 -15.17
N TYR A 18 -14.45 7.73 -14.45
CA TYR A 18 -14.48 8.61 -13.28
C TYR A 18 -14.79 7.89 -11.99
N PHE A 19 -15.89 7.15 -11.94
CA PHE A 19 -16.36 6.51 -10.70
C PHE A 19 -15.63 5.23 -10.36
N THR A 20 -15.35 4.37 -11.33
CA THR A 20 -14.69 3.08 -11.11
C THR A 20 -13.28 3.25 -10.56
N PRO A 21 -12.40 4.11 -11.15
CA PRO A 21 -11.08 4.34 -10.59
C PRO A 21 -11.11 4.96 -9.19
N ARG A 22 -12.04 5.86 -8.92
CA ARG A 22 -12.17 6.47 -7.59
C ARG A 22 -12.58 5.46 -6.53
N ASN A 23 -13.53 4.60 -6.84
CA ASN A 23 -13.98 3.54 -5.94
C ASN A 23 -12.89 2.51 -5.71
N GLU A 24 -12.14 2.16 -6.74
CA GLU A 24 -11.00 1.27 -6.68
C GLU A 24 -9.91 1.85 -5.76
N PHE A 25 -9.58 3.13 -5.92
CA PHE A 25 -8.61 3.81 -5.05
C PHE A 25 -9.06 3.85 -3.59
N LYS A 26 -10.32 4.12 -3.32
CA LYS A 26 -10.87 4.11 -1.96
C LYS A 26 -10.74 2.72 -1.31
N LYS A 27 -11.01 1.66 -2.07
CA LYS A 27 -10.81 0.27 -1.60
C LYS A 27 -9.35 -0.02 -1.32
N LEU A 28 -8.45 0.38 -2.21
CA LEU A 28 -7.01 0.21 -2.03
C LEU A 28 -6.50 0.96 -0.79
N ARG A 29 -6.94 2.20 -0.57
CA ARG A 29 -6.59 2.98 0.63
C ARG A 29 -6.99 2.25 1.91
N ARG A 30 -8.21 1.73 1.98
CA ARG A 30 -8.69 0.97 3.14
C ARG A 30 -7.87 -0.29 3.34
N LYS A 31 -7.56 -0.99 2.25
CA LYS A 31 -6.76 -2.22 2.28
C LYS A 31 -5.33 -1.94 2.77
N VAL A 32 -4.71 -0.87 2.30
CA VAL A 32 -3.39 -0.43 2.78
C VAL A 32 -3.42 -0.11 4.26
N ASN A 33 -4.41 0.66 4.71
CA ASN A 33 -4.53 1.02 6.12
C ASN A 33 -4.74 -0.21 7.02
N SER A 34 -5.59 -1.14 6.60
CA SER A 34 -5.79 -2.42 7.30
C SER A 34 -4.52 -3.26 7.34
N THR A 35 -3.81 -3.34 6.23
CA THR A 35 -2.54 -4.07 6.12
C THR A 35 -1.47 -3.48 7.04
N LEU A 36 -1.33 -2.17 7.07
CA LEU A 36 -0.39 -1.48 7.96
C LEU A 36 -0.71 -1.75 9.44
N SER A 37 -1.97 -1.75 9.81
CA SER A 37 -2.41 -2.02 11.18
C SER A 37 -2.25 -3.50 11.55
N MET A 38 -2.63 -4.40 10.64
CA MET A 38 -2.57 -5.85 10.86
C MET A 38 -1.14 -6.35 11.04
N PHE A 39 -0.21 -5.83 10.26
CA PHE A 39 1.18 -6.27 10.27
C PHE A 39 2.11 -5.38 11.10
N ALA A 40 1.55 -4.47 11.91
CA ALA A 40 2.35 -3.58 12.76
C ALA A 40 3.33 -4.33 13.67
N CYS A 41 2.91 -5.45 14.24
CA CYS A 41 3.77 -6.27 15.10
C CYS A 41 5.01 -6.80 14.36
N TYR A 42 4.91 -7.07 13.06
CA TYR A 42 6.03 -7.63 12.28
C TYR A 42 7.11 -6.59 11.98
N TYR A 43 6.74 -5.37 11.59
CA TYR A 43 7.74 -4.35 11.27
C TYR A 43 8.22 -3.57 12.51
N THR A 44 7.52 -3.67 13.65
CA THR A 44 7.99 -3.11 14.92
C THR A 44 8.83 -4.10 15.73
N ASN A 45 8.58 -5.39 15.59
CA ASN A 45 9.30 -6.47 16.26
C ASN A 45 10.01 -7.36 15.23
N GLN A 46 11.03 -6.81 14.59
CA GLN A 46 11.82 -7.51 13.58
C GLN A 46 12.49 -8.76 14.16
N ILE A 47 12.62 -9.80 13.34
CA ILE A 47 13.31 -11.03 13.72
C ILE A 47 14.63 -11.19 12.97
N ASP A 48 15.55 -11.90 13.62
CA ASP A 48 16.81 -12.32 13.02
C ASP A 48 16.63 -13.74 12.46
N LEU A 49 16.87 -13.90 11.14
CA LEU A 49 16.75 -15.19 10.45
C LEU A 49 17.64 -16.28 11.06
N ALA A 50 18.82 -15.89 11.61
CA ALA A 50 19.76 -16.83 12.18
C ALA A 50 19.33 -17.37 13.56
N ARG A 51 18.49 -16.62 14.28
CA ARG A 51 18.07 -16.94 15.66
C ARG A 51 16.63 -17.36 15.78
N SER A 52 15.85 -17.26 14.71
CA SER A 52 14.42 -17.55 14.71
C SER A 52 14.17 -18.99 14.30
N ASN A 53 13.08 -19.58 14.81
CA ASN A 53 12.66 -20.90 14.38
C ASN A 53 11.95 -20.87 13.01
N ALA A 54 11.77 -22.03 12.39
CA ALA A 54 11.17 -22.15 11.06
C ALA A 54 9.73 -21.60 11.02
N GLU A 55 8.96 -21.77 12.08
CA GLU A 55 7.58 -21.29 12.17
C GLU A 55 7.51 -19.75 12.19
N GLU A 56 8.37 -19.09 12.95
CA GLU A 56 8.46 -17.62 12.98
C GLU A 56 8.89 -17.08 11.63
N ILE A 57 9.91 -17.67 11.02
CA ILE A 57 10.41 -17.26 9.67
C ILE A 57 9.28 -17.38 8.65
N GLU A 58 8.49 -18.45 8.69
CA GLU A 58 7.38 -18.64 7.78
C GLU A 58 6.28 -17.57 7.97
N ARG A 59 5.90 -17.26 9.21
CA ARG A 59 4.92 -16.20 9.50
C ARG A 59 5.37 -14.84 9.02
N TYR A 60 6.61 -14.46 9.31
CA TYR A 60 7.18 -13.19 8.86
C TYR A 60 7.33 -13.12 7.34
N SER A 61 7.73 -14.23 6.72
CA SER A 61 7.83 -14.31 5.26
C SER A 61 6.47 -14.17 4.57
N SER A 62 5.42 -14.80 5.10
CA SER A 62 4.05 -14.66 4.60
C SER A 62 3.54 -13.24 4.75
N ALA A 63 3.76 -12.61 5.89
CA ALA A 63 3.35 -11.24 6.15
C ALA A 63 4.09 -10.25 5.22
N SER A 64 5.39 -10.43 5.05
CA SER A 64 6.21 -9.64 4.13
C SER A 64 5.71 -9.78 2.68
N LYS A 65 5.40 -11.00 2.26
CA LYS A 65 4.84 -11.28 0.93
C LYS A 65 3.50 -10.56 0.72
N SER A 66 2.60 -10.62 1.70
CA SER A 66 1.29 -9.95 1.63
C SER A 66 1.44 -8.44 1.50
N MET A 67 2.34 -7.84 2.25
CA MET A 67 2.62 -6.40 2.16
C MET A 67 3.24 -6.02 0.82
N ARG A 68 4.11 -6.86 0.29
CA ARG A 68 4.73 -6.68 -1.03
C ARG A 68 3.70 -6.77 -2.15
N GLU A 69 2.77 -7.71 -2.07
CA GLU A 69 1.65 -7.83 -3.01
C GLU A 69 0.76 -6.57 -2.98
N MET A 70 0.53 -6.01 -1.80
CA MET A 70 -0.20 -4.75 -1.66
C MET A 70 0.54 -3.58 -2.33
N ALA A 71 1.85 -3.53 -2.18
CA ALA A 71 2.68 -2.51 -2.84
C ALA A 71 2.60 -2.62 -4.38
N VAL A 72 2.63 -3.84 -4.90
CA VAL A 72 2.48 -4.09 -6.35
C VAL A 72 1.10 -3.67 -6.86
N GLU A 73 0.05 -3.99 -6.12
CA GLU A 73 -1.33 -3.59 -6.45
C GLU A 73 -1.48 -2.07 -6.51
N LEU A 74 -0.90 -1.38 -5.53
CA LEU A 74 -0.91 0.08 -5.47
C LEU A 74 -0.12 0.72 -6.62
N MET A 75 1.03 0.14 -6.96
CA MET A 75 1.85 0.60 -8.09
C MET A 75 1.12 0.39 -9.42
N ALA A 76 0.48 -0.76 -9.61
CA ALA A 76 -0.30 -1.04 -10.80
C ALA A 76 -1.47 -0.05 -10.96
N PHE A 77 -2.14 0.30 -9.88
CA PHE A 77 -3.17 1.34 -9.90
C PHE A 77 -2.60 2.69 -10.38
N ALA A 78 -1.46 3.09 -9.82
CA ALA A 78 -0.81 4.36 -10.20
C ALA A 78 -0.39 4.38 -11.66
N ASP A 79 0.13 3.27 -12.18
CA ASP A 79 0.57 3.15 -13.57
C ASP A 79 -0.61 3.18 -14.56
N ASP A 80 -1.74 2.58 -14.19
CA ASP A 80 -2.92 2.50 -15.05
C ASP A 80 -3.83 3.73 -14.96
N PHE A 81 -3.69 4.55 -13.93
CA PHE A 81 -4.54 5.70 -13.73
C PHE A 81 -4.22 6.84 -14.71
N GLN A 82 -5.23 7.23 -15.51
CA GLN A 82 -5.09 8.27 -16.53
C GLN A 82 -5.43 9.66 -15.99
N GLY A 83 -4.74 10.10 -14.96
CA GLY A 83 -4.97 11.41 -14.38
C GLY A 83 -3.82 11.80 -13.48
N LYS A 84 -3.83 13.04 -13.02
CA LYS A 84 -2.80 13.56 -12.14
C LYS A 84 -3.16 13.35 -10.67
N ARG A 85 -4.46 13.29 -10.36
CA ARG A 85 -4.99 13.15 -9.00
C ARG A 85 -6.17 12.20 -8.95
N CYS A 86 -6.24 11.40 -7.90
CA CYS A 86 -7.40 10.57 -7.59
C CYS A 86 -7.82 10.85 -6.15
N CYS A 87 -9.10 11.21 -5.95
CA CYS A 87 -9.65 11.54 -4.62
C CYS A 87 -8.82 12.60 -3.86
N GLY A 88 -8.33 13.61 -4.58
CA GLY A 88 -7.49 14.67 -4.02
C GLY A 88 -6.03 14.30 -3.78
N VAL A 89 -5.64 13.06 -4.07
CA VAL A 89 -4.27 12.55 -3.88
C VAL A 89 -3.54 12.56 -5.22
N PRO A 90 -2.37 13.21 -5.32
CA PRO A 90 -1.55 13.11 -6.53
C PRO A 90 -1.13 11.67 -6.81
N VAL A 91 -1.16 11.24 -8.07
CA VAL A 91 -0.76 9.88 -8.47
C VAL A 91 0.71 9.61 -8.15
N SER A 92 1.56 10.62 -8.21
CA SER A 92 2.96 10.51 -7.77
C SER A 92 3.09 10.11 -6.29
N ASN A 93 2.18 10.57 -5.43
CA ASN A 93 2.14 10.16 -4.02
C ASN A 93 1.75 8.69 -3.87
N VAL A 94 0.87 8.18 -4.73
CA VAL A 94 0.48 6.76 -4.74
C VAL A 94 1.68 5.88 -5.10
N SER A 95 2.46 6.27 -6.11
CA SER A 95 3.69 5.57 -6.49
C SER A 95 4.73 5.59 -5.38
N GLU A 96 4.91 6.72 -4.72
CA GLU A 96 5.84 6.87 -3.59
C GLU A 96 5.41 6.02 -2.39
N ALA A 97 4.12 6.01 -2.07
CA ALA A 97 3.56 5.16 -1.01
C ALA A 97 3.80 3.68 -1.31
N ALA A 98 3.64 3.25 -2.56
CA ALA A 98 3.93 1.88 -2.98
C ALA A 98 5.40 1.52 -2.78
N ALA A 99 6.32 2.41 -3.11
CA ALA A 99 7.75 2.21 -2.88
C ALA A 99 8.08 2.10 -1.39
N LEU A 100 7.45 2.92 -0.55
CA LEU A 100 7.61 2.85 0.91
C LEU A 100 7.03 1.56 1.50
N LEU A 101 5.90 1.07 1.00
CA LEU A 101 5.34 -0.24 1.38
C LEU A 101 6.30 -1.38 1.04
N MET A 102 6.92 -1.33 -0.13
CA MET A 102 7.92 -2.32 -0.53
C MET A 102 9.12 -2.30 0.43
N ARG A 103 9.62 -1.12 0.76
CA ARG A 103 10.71 -0.97 1.74
C ARG A 103 10.31 -1.50 3.12
N LEU A 104 9.09 -1.19 3.56
CA LEU A 104 8.57 -1.65 4.84
C LEU A 104 8.48 -3.19 4.87
N SER A 105 8.03 -3.81 3.78
CA SER A 105 7.98 -5.27 3.66
C SER A 105 9.35 -5.92 3.79
N ASN A 106 10.39 -5.26 3.28
CA ASN A 106 11.77 -5.74 3.36
C ASN A 106 12.40 -5.53 4.74
N SER A 107 11.77 -4.76 5.61
CA SER A 107 12.29 -4.43 6.94
C SER A 107 11.87 -5.39 8.04
N PHE A 108 11.12 -6.45 7.73
CA PHE A 108 10.63 -7.43 8.71
C PHE A 108 11.76 -8.27 9.31
N PHE A 109 12.88 -8.35 8.63
CA PHE A 109 14.05 -9.12 9.06
C PHE A 109 15.22 -8.19 9.35
N THR A 110 15.93 -8.45 10.44
CA THR A 110 17.18 -7.73 10.74
C THR A 110 18.29 -8.24 9.84
N PRO A 111 19.12 -7.35 9.26
CA PRO A 111 20.27 -7.79 8.49
C PRO A 111 21.28 -8.52 9.38
N TYR A 112 21.74 -9.67 8.90
CA TYR A 112 22.62 -10.59 9.64
C TYR A 112 23.91 -9.96 10.17
N ASN A 113 24.41 -8.89 9.55
CA ASN A 113 25.72 -8.28 9.88
C ASN A 113 25.69 -6.74 10.05
N CYS A 114 24.54 -6.12 10.15
CA CYS A 114 24.45 -4.67 10.25
C CYS A 114 23.39 -4.23 11.26
N PRO A 115 23.63 -4.41 12.58
CA PRO A 115 22.69 -3.93 13.61
C PRO A 115 22.48 -2.40 13.54
N GLU A 116 23.45 -1.64 13.06
CA GLU A 116 23.35 -0.19 12.86
C GLU A 116 22.31 0.20 11.80
N MET A 117 22.09 -0.63 10.79
CA MET A 117 21.06 -0.39 9.77
C MET A 117 19.64 -0.67 10.29
N ALA A 118 19.50 -1.54 11.28
CA ALA A 118 18.20 -1.83 11.92
C ALA A 118 17.75 -0.67 12.83
N GLU A 119 18.68 -0.01 13.52
CA GLU A 119 18.38 1.12 14.41
C GLU A 119 17.97 2.39 13.64
N ASN A 120 18.45 2.57 12.41
CA ASN A 120 18.13 3.73 11.57
C ASN A 120 16.81 3.61 10.80
N ARG A 121 16.10 2.48 10.92
CA ARG A 121 14.83 2.28 10.25
C ARG A 121 13.68 2.60 11.20
N ASP A 122 13.25 3.85 11.16
CA ASP A 122 12.01 4.23 11.85
C ASP A 122 10.82 3.78 10.99
N ASN A 123 10.39 2.53 11.22
CA ASN A 123 9.26 1.93 10.52
C ASN A 123 7.93 2.60 10.87
N ASP A 124 7.82 3.17 12.05
CA ASP A 124 6.65 3.96 12.45
C ASP A 124 6.55 5.25 11.64
N LYS A 125 7.68 5.89 11.40
CA LYS A 125 7.75 7.07 10.54
C LYS A 125 7.37 6.72 9.10
N THR A 126 7.90 5.63 8.57
CA THR A 126 7.57 5.13 7.23
C THR A 126 6.07 4.83 7.10
N ARG A 127 5.48 4.17 8.08
CA ARG A 127 4.04 3.93 8.13
C ARG A 127 3.23 5.23 8.08
N ASN A 128 3.63 6.21 8.85
CA ASN A 128 2.95 7.49 8.89
C ASN A 128 3.09 8.26 7.58
N GLU A 129 4.26 8.21 6.96
CA GLU A 129 4.48 8.78 5.62
C GLU A 129 3.57 8.14 4.56
N ILE A 130 3.41 6.82 4.59
CA ILE A 130 2.51 6.11 3.68
C ILE A 130 1.07 6.62 3.85
N ARG A 131 0.62 6.76 5.08
CA ARG A 131 -0.72 7.27 5.39
C ARG A 131 -0.91 8.70 4.89
N GLU A 132 0.04 9.56 5.14
CA GLU A 132 0.01 10.95 4.67
C GLU A 132 -0.04 11.04 3.14
N LEU A 133 0.81 10.29 2.46
CA LEU A 133 0.87 10.25 0.99
C LEU A 133 -0.46 9.81 0.37
N LEU A 134 -1.16 8.87 1.01
CA LEU A 134 -2.43 8.35 0.53
C LEU A 134 -3.66 9.14 1.04
N GLY A 135 -3.45 10.15 1.85
CA GLY A 135 -4.54 10.94 2.43
C GLY A 135 -5.39 10.15 3.43
N ILE A 136 -4.77 9.23 4.16
CA ILE A 136 -5.43 8.46 5.22
C ILE A 136 -5.31 9.23 6.52
N ASP A 137 -6.45 9.58 7.13
CA ASP A 137 -6.47 10.30 8.39
C ASP A 137 -5.97 9.43 9.55
N HIS A 138 -5.21 10.05 10.44
CA HIS A 138 -4.58 9.37 11.59
C HIS A 138 -5.56 9.04 12.74
N GLN A 139 -6.85 9.15 12.54
CA GLN A 139 -7.87 9.00 13.59
C GLN A 139 -8.28 7.54 13.86
N TRP A 140 -7.30 6.64 13.89
CA TRP A 140 -7.58 5.25 14.28
C TRP A 140 -6.48 4.71 15.19
#